data_58be45334e6126e803459d9c619904c1
#
_entry.id   58be45334e6126e803459d9c619904c1
#
_cell.length_a   1.000
_cell.length_b   1.000
_cell.length_c   1.000
_cell.angle_alpha   90.00
_cell.angle_beta   90.00
_cell.angle_gamma   90.00
#
_symmetry.space_group_name_H-M   'P 1'
#
loop_
_entity.id
_entity.type
_entity.pdbx_description
1 polymer ?
#
loop_
_entity_poly.entity_id
_entity_poly.type
_entity_poly.pdbx_seq_one_letter_code
_entity_poly.pdbx_strand_id
1 'polypeptide(L)'
;MRLARIVLSVGVSALAVATVVFAFGGSGIELRDADRGAEARGGAEELQEQYDETQDRLEALALARRQGTLGVIERIRRAPAPGWAGERIVNRTGDDWEPAIAADPNDPFVYILHNRFGGEPACPSNCPDPAMILRVSKDGGKTWGAERYLCACRRVHGQHDPLIEVVPQTGEVYAVWMNDFDIHFSKSPDHGKTWSTPVPVYGNVAWGDKPNFATSADGQDVYVLYNGPTGGDVHAAISHDAGDTWEQVRVTNDERYHFAYGTAVLPDGRVVSTQNSFTYSGPASAAEGPVLQHVYSSDDEGKTWSEAVIDTLELGTVCTSELCYADFYDSGPALAADEDGDLVIVYSGASEPEGPRTVYGRSSTDGGRTWSSRVALSPSGVNAAFAAAAGFGDDTIRIYFADQRTGRWNVWYRSSQDLGATWTAAVKISDATSGTAYKNAKGFIEFYGDYGEIAVTDGGKTIAVWGEGPSYLGPGGVWFNRER
;
A
#
# COMPACT_ATOMS: atom_id res chain seq x y z
N MET A 1 26.78 -38.41 56.05
CA MET A 1 26.05 -38.14 54.79
C MET A 1 26.45 -36.78 54.29
N ARG A 2 27.28 -36.73 53.28
CA ARG A 2 27.78 -35.47 52.67
C ARG A 2 27.11 -35.27 51.31
N LEU A 3 26.43 -34.14 51.15
CA LEU A 3 25.90 -33.69 49.86
C LEU A 3 27.02 -33.07 49.05
N ALA A 4 27.23 -33.58 47.83
CA ALA A 4 28.11 -33.01 46.85
C ALA A 4 27.32 -31.96 46.02
N ARG A 5 27.85 -30.74 45.95
CA ARG A 5 27.39 -29.71 45.03
C ARG A 5 28.11 -29.89 43.67
N ILE A 6 27.32 -30.10 42.62
CA ILE A 6 27.81 -30.02 41.25
C ILE A 6 27.65 -28.59 40.78
N VAL A 7 28.78 -27.98 40.39
CA VAL A 7 28.79 -26.66 39.72
C VAL A 7 28.81 -26.96 38.24
N LEU A 8 27.77 -26.58 37.51
CA LEU A 8 27.77 -26.55 36.04
C LEU A 8 28.32 -25.21 35.58
N SER A 9 29.47 -25.24 34.94
CA SER A 9 29.99 -24.09 34.19
C SER A 9 29.35 -24.06 32.81
N VAL A 10 28.60 -22.99 32.54
CA VAL A 10 28.07 -22.70 31.19
C VAL A 10 29.16 -21.99 30.41
N GLY A 11 29.69 -22.67 29.41
CA GLY A 11 30.61 -22.07 28.45
C GLY A 11 29.84 -21.27 27.40
N VAL A 12 30.15 -19.99 27.33
CA VAL A 12 29.66 -19.11 26.26
C VAL A 12 30.50 -19.39 25.02
N SER A 13 29.88 -20.05 24.04
CA SER A 13 30.43 -20.16 22.67
C SER A 13 30.11 -18.89 21.89
N ALA A 14 31.11 -18.12 21.58
CA ALA A 14 30.99 -17.00 20.63
C ALA A 14 30.76 -17.56 19.23
N LEU A 15 29.58 -17.35 18.69
CA LEU A 15 29.32 -17.52 17.25
C LEU A 15 29.92 -16.33 16.51
N ALA A 16 30.90 -16.62 15.64
CA ALA A 16 31.42 -15.65 14.70
C ALA A 16 30.40 -15.49 13.55
N VAL A 17 29.77 -14.33 13.50
CA VAL A 17 28.94 -13.92 12.35
C VAL A 17 29.91 -13.53 11.23
N ALA A 18 29.91 -14.28 10.14
CA ALA A 18 30.66 -13.93 8.94
C ALA A 18 29.88 -12.86 8.17
N THR A 19 30.39 -11.62 8.22
CA THR A 19 29.89 -10.52 7.42
C THR A 19 30.28 -10.74 5.96
N VAL A 20 29.31 -11.00 5.09
CA VAL A 20 29.50 -10.99 3.63
C VAL A 20 29.36 -9.55 3.15
N VAL A 21 30.48 -8.92 2.82
CA VAL A 21 30.51 -7.58 2.23
C VAL A 21 30.35 -7.73 0.72
N PHE A 22 29.25 -7.27 0.17
CA PHE A 22 29.12 -7.06 -1.27
C PHE A 22 29.69 -5.69 -1.62
N ALA A 23 30.78 -5.67 -2.39
CA ALA A 23 31.36 -4.45 -2.92
C ALA A 23 30.66 -4.10 -4.24
N PHE A 24 29.84 -3.06 -4.25
CA PHE A 24 29.37 -2.39 -5.46
C PHE A 24 30.22 -1.13 -5.68
N GLY A 25 30.90 -1.07 -6.81
CA GLY A 25 31.65 0.11 -7.22
C GLY A 25 30.74 1.10 -7.95
N GLY A 26 30.58 2.28 -7.41
CA GLY A 26 29.94 3.43 -8.04
C GLY A 26 30.42 4.72 -7.34
N SER A 27 30.71 5.75 -8.09
CA SER A 27 31.31 7.01 -7.71
C SER A 27 30.44 7.82 -6.73
N GLY A 28 31.04 8.17 -5.58
CA GLY A 28 30.36 8.53 -4.37
C GLY A 28 29.93 9.97 -4.18
N ILE A 29 28.93 10.06 -3.33
CA ILE A 29 28.75 11.15 -2.37
C ILE A 29 29.24 10.59 -1.02
N GLU A 30 30.18 11.24 -0.36
CA GLU A 30 30.68 10.84 0.96
C GLU A 30 29.61 11.11 2.02
N LEU A 31 28.80 10.10 2.34
CA LEU A 31 28.02 10.07 3.57
C LEU A 31 28.96 9.87 4.76
N ARG A 32 28.68 10.50 5.88
CA ARG A 32 29.51 10.35 7.11
C ARG A 32 29.45 8.90 7.60
N ASP A 33 30.56 8.35 8.05
CA ASP A 33 30.66 6.92 8.45
C ASP A 33 29.70 6.48 9.57
N ALA A 34 29.17 7.42 10.36
CA ALA A 34 28.18 7.14 11.39
C ALA A 34 26.78 6.83 10.79
N ASP A 35 26.39 7.52 9.72
CA ASP A 35 25.09 7.35 9.05
C ASP A 35 25.04 6.00 8.31
N ARG A 36 26.13 5.61 7.64
CA ARG A 36 26.22 4.30 6.96
C ARG A 36 26.06 3.11 7.91
N GLY A 37 26.49 3.23 9.14
CA GLY A 37 26.37 2.16 10.15
C GLY A 37 24.97 2.05 10.76
N ALA A 38 24.17 3.12 10.75
CA ALA A 38 22.78 3.13 11.18
C ALA A 38 21.87 2.62 10.05
N GLU A 39 22.07 3.09 8.82
CA GLU A 39 21.38 2.65 7.62
C GLU A 39 21.52 1.15 7.37
N ALA A 40 22.74 0.61 7.45
CA ALA A 40 22.99 -0.82 7.28
C ALA A 40 22.35 -1.69 8.38
N ARG A 41 22.15 -1.12 9.59
CA ARG A 41 21.49 -1.84 10.69
C ARG A 41 19.97 -1.80 10.56
N GLY A 42 19.39 -0.66 10.19
CA GLY A 42 17.96 -0.53 9.93
C GLY A 42 17.50 -1.51 8.85
N GLY A 43 18.11 -1.46 7.67
CA GLY A 43 17.77 -2.37 6.58
C GLY A 43 17.95 -3.87 6.90
N ALA A 44 18.91 -4.23 7.76
CA ALA A 44 19.07 -5.62 8.18
C ALA A 44 18.02 -6.08 9.19
N GLU A 45 17.55 -5.18 10.06
CA GLU A 45 16.47 -5.47 11.01
C GLU A 45 15.13 -5.62 10.28
N GLU A 46 14.83 -4.76 9.33
CA GLU A 46 13.60 -4.82 8.53
C GLU A 46 13.56 -6.03 7.60
N LEU A 47 14.67 -6.37 6.93
CA LEU A 47 14.76 -7.63 6.17
C LEU A 47 14.52 -8.86 7.06
N GLN A 48 15.04 -8.87 8.28
CA GLN A 48 14.79 -9.95 9.22
C GLN A 48 13.32 -9.99 9.64
N GLU A 49 12.69 -8.84 9.82
CA GLU A 49 11.28 -8.72 10.16
C GLU A 49 10.38 -9.28 9.05
N GLN A 50 10.61 -8.87 7.80
CA GLN A 50 9.89 -9.44 6.63
C GLN A 50 10.10 -10.95 6.51
N TYR A 51 11.31 -11.44 6.77
CA TYR A 51 11.58 -12.87 6.76
C TYR A 51 10.79 -13.60 7.85
N ASP A 52 10.80 -13.11 9.07
CA ASP A 52 10.08 -13.70 10.20
C ASP A 52 8.57 -13.69 9.94
N GLU A 53 8.03 -12.61 9.39
CA GLU A 53 6.63 -12.51 9.00
C GLU A 53 6.26 -13.52 7.92
N THR A 54 7.10 -13.64 6.89
CA THR A 54 6.92 -14.66 5.85
C THR A 54 6.85 -16.07 6.45
N GLN A 55 7.71 -16.42 7.41
CA GLN A 55 7.68 -17.71 8.07
C GLN A 55 6.40 -17.93 8.88
N ASP A 56 5.98 -16.92 9.66
CA ASP A 56 4.74 -16.97 10.45
C ASP A 56 3.51 -17.18 9.54
N ARG A 57 3.48 -16.51 8.38
CA ARG A 57 2.43 -16.68 7.37
C ARG A 57 2.40 -18.07 6.77
N LEU A 58 3.53 -18.59 6.37
CA LEU A 58 3.65 -19.95 5.81
C LEU A 58 3.24 -21.00 6.82
N GLU A 59 3.58 -20.84 8.11
CA GLU A 59 3.13 -21.73 9.18
C GLU A 59 1.62 -21.67 9.39
N ALA A 60 1.02 -20.49 9.43
CA ALA A 60 -0.43 -20.29 9.54
C ALA A 60 -1.17 -20.90 8.35
N LEU A 61 -0.67 -20.72 7.12
CA LEU A 61 -1.20 -21.30 5.90
C LEU A 61 -1.12 -22.85 5.94
N ALA A 62 0.02 -23.40 6.35
CA ALA A 62 0.20 -24.84 6.50
C ALA A 62 -0.73 -25.43 7.57
N LEU A 63 -0.95 -24.72 8.67
CA LEU A 63 -1.90 -25.11 9.72
C LEU A 63 -3.34 -25.12 9.18
N ALA A 64 -3.76 -24.05 8.51
CA ALA A 64 -5.09 -23.96 7.91
C ALA A 64 -5.34 -25.07 6.87
N ARG A 65 -4.34 -25.40 6.05
CA ARG A 65 -4.41 -26.56 5.11
C ARG A 65 -4.58 -27.88 5.85
N ARG A 66 -3.82 -28.11 6.92
CA ARG A 66 -3.95 -29.35 7.74
C ARG A 66 -5.30 -29.47 8.44
N GLN A 67 -5.85 -28.36 8.89
CA GLN A 67 -7.15 -28.28 9.57
C GLN A 67 -8.34 -28.29 8.61
N GLY A 68 -8.10 -28.14 7.30
CA GLY A 68 -9.16 -28.01 6.30
C GLY A 68 -9.96 -26.69 6.42
N THR A 69 -9.38 -25.66 7.04
CA THR A 69 -10.01 -24.36 7.22
C THR A 69 -9.63 -23.36 6.13
N LEU A 70 -8.67 -23.69 5.28
CA LEU A 70 -8.26 -22.84 4.16
C LEU A 70 -9.43 -22.63 3.18
N GLY A 71 -9.72 -21.37 2.87
CA GLY A 71 -10.82 -20.99 1.98
C GLY A 71 -12.23 -21.21 2.57
N VAL A 72 -12.33 -21.68 3.82
CA VAL A 72 -13.59 -21.72 4.58
C VAL A 72 -13.83 -20.33 5.17
N ILE A 73 -14.31 -19.43 4.33
CA ILE A 73 -14.78 -18.14 4.80
C ILE A 73 -16.27 -18.29 5.04
N GLU A 74 -16.73 -18.09 6.28
CA GLU A 74 -18.14 -18.07 6.60
C GLU A 74 -18.81 -16.98 5.76
N ARG A 75 -19.69 -17.41 4.86
CA ARG A 75 -20.51 -16.50 4.09
C ARG A 75 -21.87 -16.37 4.76
N ILE A 76 -22.11 -15.27 5.39
CA ILE A 76 -23.47 -14.79 5.48
C ILE A 76 -23.82 -14.27 4.09
N ARG A 77 -24.58 -15.05 3.31
CA ARG A 77 -25.13 -14.59 2.02
C ARG A 77 -26.17 -13.51 2.31
N ARG A 78 -25.70 -12.29 2.41
CA ARG A 78 -26.57 -11.11 2.39
C ARG A 78 -26.84 -10.72 0.93
N ALA A 79 -27.98 -10.11 0.69
CA ALA A 79 -28.23 -9.50 -0.60
C ALA A 79 -27.16 -8.42 -0.85
N PRO A 80 -26.56 -8.36 -2.04
CA PRO A 80 -25.62 -7.30 -2.39
C PRO A 80 -26.23 -5.93 -2.14
N ALA A 81 -25.39 -4.95 -1.82
CA ALA A 81 -25.84 -3.57 -1.73
C ALA A 81 -26.48 -3.12 -3.05
N PRO A 82 -27.50 -2.25 -2.99
CA PRO A 82 -28.13 -1.73 -4.21
C PRO A 82 -27.08 -1.12 -5.15
N GLY A 83 -27.12 -1.50 -6.42
CA GLY A 83 -26.16 -1.05 -7.43
C GLY A 83 -24.84 -1.85 -7.48
N TRP A 84 -24.55 -2.74 -6.51
CA TRP A 84 -23.32 -3.52 -6.43
C TRP A 84 -23.54 -5.00 -6.81
N ALA A 85 -22.50 -5.65 -7.29
CA ALA A 85 -22.55 -7.04 -7.72
C ALA A 85 -22.49 -8.03 -6.55
N GLY A 86 -21.99 -7.59 -5.40
CA GLY A 86 -21.63 -8.41 -4.25
C GLY A 86 -20.17 -8.77 -4.26
N GLU A 87 -19.58 -8.78 -3.07
CA GLU A 87 -18.15 -9.03 -2.91
C GLU A 87 -17.75 -10.44 -3.34
N ARG A 88 -16.54 -10.57 -3.81
CA ARG A 88 -15.92 -11.83 -4.22
C ARG A 88 -14.46 -11.85 -3.79
N ILE A 89 -14.01 -13.01 -3.38
CA ILE A 89 -12.60 -13.25 -3.14
C ILE A 89 -11.88 -13.56 -4.46
N VAL A 90 -10.70 -13.00 -4.62
CA VAL A 90 -9.83 -13.22 -5.80
C VAL A 90 -9.36 -14.68 -5.84
N ASN A 91 -8.86 -15.20 -4.72
CA ASN A 91 -8.45 -16.59 -4.57
C ASN A 91 -8.87 -17.14 -3.20
N ARG A 92 -9.01 -18.46 -3.08
CA ARG A 92 -9.42 -19.16 -1.85
C ARG A 92 -8.37 -20.07 -1.27
N THR A 93 -7.24 -20.21 -1.93
CA THR A 93 -6.25 -21.26 -1.62
C THR A 93 -4.91 -20.72 -1.19
N GLY A 94 -4.69 -19.39 -1.32
CA GLY A 94 -3.50 -18.68 -0.89
C GLY A 94 -3.72 -17.88 0.38
N ASP A 95 -2.68 -17.17 0.78
CA ASP A 95 -2.69 -16.08 1.74
C ASP A 95 -2.29 -14.84 0.96
N ASP A 96 -3.27 -14.01 0.59
CA ASP A 96 -3.13 -12.90 -0.34
C ASP A 96 -3.21 -11.57 0.41
N TRP A 97 -2.30 -10.63 0.05
CA TRP A 97 -2.12 -9.36 0.71
C TRP A 97 -2.00 -8.21 -0.28
N GLU A 98 -2.08 -6.98 0.24
CA GLU A 98 -1.68 -5.75 -0.43
C GLU A 98 -2.22 -5.63 -1.86
N PRO A 99 -3.55 -5.58 -2.03
CA PRO A 99 -4.11 -5.49 -3.37
C PRO A 99 -3.99 -4.10 -3.98
N ALA A 100 -3.53 -4.05 -5.22
CA ALA A 100 -3.62 -2.91 -6.12
C ALA A 100 -4.60 -3.18 -7.27
N ILE A 101 -5.23 -2.15 -7.81
CA ILE A 101 -6.16 -2.25 -8.94
C ILE A 101 -5.99 -1.09 -9.91
N ALA A 102 -5.99 -1.40 -11.21
CA ALA A 102 -6.11 -0.41 -12.27
C ALA A 102 -7.23 -0.79 -13.23
N ALA A 103 -7.84 0.20 -13.84
CA ALA A 103 -8.79 0.04 -14.93
C ALA A 103 -8.34 0.88 -16.13
N ASP A 104 -8.44 0.31 -17.33
CA ASP A 104 -8.19 1.05 -18.55
C ASP A 104 -9.35 2.05 -18.77
N PRO A 105 -9.08 3.35 -18.93
CA PRO A 105 -10.14 4.33 -19.14
C PRO A 105 -10.82 4.23 -20.51
N ASN A 106 -10.22 3.55 -21.47
CA ASN A 106 -10.69 3.48 -22.86
C ASN A 106 -11.20 2.09 -23.26
N ASP A 107 -10.77 1.05 -22.55
CA ASP A 107 -11.05 -0.36 -22.85
C ASP A 107 -11.52 -1.11 -21.60
N PRO A 108 -12.32 -2.19 -21.72
CA PRO A 108 -12.89 -2.87 -20.56
C PRO A 108 -11.89 -3.74 -19.80
N PHE A 109 -10.59 -3.42 -19.86
CA PHE A 109 -9.57 -4.12 -19.10
C PHE A 109 -9.50 -3.61 -17.66
N VAL A 110 -9.38 -4.55 -16.73
CA VAL A 110 -9.14 -4.27 -15.30
C VAL A 110 -8.08 -5.24 -14.80
N TYR A 111 -7.18 -4.74 -13.97
CA TYR A 111 -6.02 -5.46 -13.45
C TYR A 111 -6.07 -5.48 -11.94
N ILE A 112 -5.88 -6.65 -11.31
CA ILE A 112 -5.59 -6.78 -9.88
C ILE A 112 -4.18 -7.35 -9.75
N LEU A 113 -3.34 -6.65 -9.01
CA LEU A 113 -2.00 -7.08 -8.62
C LEU A 113 -1.95 -7.19 -7.10
N HIS A 114 -1.40 -8.26 -6.59
CA HIS A 114 -1.26 -8.47 -5.13
C HIS A 114 -0.10 -9.41 -4.85
N ASN A 115 0.43 -9.41 -3.65
CA ASN A 115 1.36 -10.42 -3.24
C ASN A 115 0.61 -11.66 -2.71
N ARG A 116 1.27 -12.81 -2.74
CA ARG A 116 0.75 -14.08 -2.25
C ARG A 116 1.82 -14.89 -1.57
N PHE A 117 1.52 -15.33 -0.36
CA PHE A 117 2.30 -16.32 0.36
C PHE A 117 1.83 -17.75 0.01
N GLY A 118 2.77 -18.68 -0.11
CA GLY A 118 2.46 -20.10 -0.24
C GLY A 118 2.46 -20.71 -1.64
N GLY A 119 3.09 -20.06 -2.63
CA GLY A 119 3.52 -20.72 -3.87
C GLY A 119 2.44 -21.18 -4.86
N GLU A 120 1.29 -20.51 -4.92
CA GLU A 120 0.24 -20.77 -5.91
C GLU A 120 -0.06 -19.48 -6.72
N PRO A 121 -0.24 -19.49 -8.02
CA PRO A 121 -0.20 -20.61 -8.96
C PRO A 121 1.17 -21.28 -9.02
N ALA A 122 1.24 -22.52 -9.60
CA ALA A 122 2.47 -23.27 -9.64
C ALA A 122 3.62 -22.47 -10.24
N CYS A 123 4.62 -22.19 -9.44
CA CYS A 123 5.82 -21.48 -9.86
C CYS A 123 6.62 -22.34 -10.86
N PRO A 124 7.02 -21.76 -12.00
CA PRO A 124 7.83 -22.49 -12.97
C PRO A 124 9.20 -22.91 -12.45
N SER A 125 9.79 -22.13 -11.55
CA SER A 125 11.00 -22.51 -10.75
C SER A 125 11.47 -21.31 -9.91
N ASN A 126 11.73 -21.54 -8.62
CA ASN A 126 12.37 -20.59 -7.71
C ASN A 126 11.76 -19.17 -7.74
N CYS A 127 10.44 -19.07 -7.68
CA CYS A 127 9.77 -17.78 -7.50
C CYS A 127 9.99 -17.31 -6.06
N PRO A 128 9.92 -15.97 -5.83
CA PRO A 128 9.91 -15.43 -4.46
C PRO A 128 8.66 -15.89 -3.70
N ASP A 129 8.71 -15.81 -2.40
CA ASP A 129 7.58 -16.07 -1.51
C ASP A 129 7.60 -15.04 -0.36
N PRO A 130 6.68 -14.06 -0.33
CA PRO A 130 5.53 -13.90 -1.24
C PRO A 130 5.93 -13.50 -2.66
N ALA A 131 5.00 -13.66 -3.59
CA ALA A 131 5.19 -13.33 -5.01
C ALA A 131 4.07 -12.46 -5.55
N MET A 132 4.40 -11.59 -6.52
CA MET A 132 3.44 -10.76 -7.25
C MET A 132 2.56 -11.60 -8.17
N ILE A 133 1.26 -11.58 -7.92
CA ILE A 133 0.24 -12.29 -8.67
C ILE A 133 -0.67 -11.29 -9.39
N LEU A 134 -0.75 -11.45 -10.71
CA LEU A 134 -1.58 -10.64 -11.58
C LEU A 134 -2.82 -11.39 -12.04
N ARG A 135 -3.97 -10.73 -11.99
CA ARG A 135 -5.21 -11.14 -12.68
C ARG A 135 -5.70 -10.03 -13.59
N VAL A 136 -6.22 -10.42 -14.74
CA VAL A 136 -6.75 -9.48 -15.74
C VAL A 136 -8.19 -9.86 -16.06
N SER A 137 -9.07 -8.88 -16.01
CA SER A 137 -10.42 -8.91 -16.57
C SER A 137 -10.46 -8.20 -17.92
N LYS A 138 -11.32 -8.67 -18.83
CA LYS A 138 -11.53 -8.09 -20.17
C LYS A 138 -12.96 -7.60 -20.36
N ASP A 139 -13.72 -7.48 -19.29
CA ASP A 139 -15.14 -7.19 -19.31
C ASP A 139 -15.59 -6.31 -18.14
N GLY A 140 -14.72 -5.39 -17.70
CA GLY A 140 -14.98 -4.45 -16.62
C GLY A 140 -15.11 -5.14 -15.25
N GLY A 141 -14.29 -6.11 -14.96
CA GLY A 141 -14.28 -6.82 -13.66
C GLY A 141 -15.42 -7.81 -13.46
N LYS A 142 -16.16 -8.18 -14.52
CA LYS A 142 -17.26 -9.17 -14.42
C LYS A 142 -16.72 -10.58 -14.32
N THR A 143 -15.74 -10.91 -15.17
CA THR A 143 -15.01 -12.18 -15.15
C THR A 143 -13.51 -11.94 -15.14
N TRP A 144 -12.76 -12.90 -14.60
CA TRP A 144 -11.31 -12.79 -14.41
C TRP A 144 -10.59 -13.96 -15.07
N GLY A 145 -9.47 -13.65 -15.72
CA GLY A 145 -8.56 -14.64 -16.27
C GLY A 145 -7.85 -15.46 -15.18
N ALA A 146 -7.02 -16.40 -15.62
CA ALA A 146 -6.16 -17.17 -14.71
C ALA A 146 -5.13 -16.26 -14.02
N GLU A 147 -4.81 -16.57 -12.80
CA GLU A 147 -3.71 -15.98 -12.05
C GLU A 147 -2.37 -16.32 -12.67
N ARG A 148 -1.44 -15.39 -12.60
CA ARG A 148 -0.08 -15.60 -13.08
C ARG A 148 0.90 -14.75 -12.30
N TYR A 149 2.12 -15.20 -12.22
CA TYR A 149 3.22 -14.40 -11.72
C TYR A 149 3.46 -13.20 -12.64
N LEU A 150 3.63 -12.02 -12.05
CA LEU A 150 4.09 -10.83 -12.78
C LEU A 150 5.54 -11.04 -13.23
N CYS A 151 6.37 -11.50 -12.30
CA CYS A 151 7.78 -11.78 -12.51
C CYS A 151 8.17 -13.07 -11.78
N ALA A 152 8.94 -13.94 -12.44
CA ALA A 152 9.54 -15.06 -11.74
C ALA A 152 10.73 -14.65 -10.85
N CYS A 153 11.23 -13.48 -10.96
CA CYS A 153 12.24 -12.72 -10.19
C CYS A 153 13.16 -13.60 -9.33
N ARG A 154 13.90 -14.47 -9.98
CA ARG A 154 14.80 -15.43 -9.31
C ARG A 154 15.83 -14.72 -8.45
N ARG A 155 16.07 -15.20 -7.25
CA ARG A 155 16.99 -14.67 -6.23
C ARG A 155 16.44 -13.53 -5.36
N VAL A 156 15.18 -13.25 -5.45
CA VAL A 156 14.43 -12.38 -4.56
C VAL A 156 13.78 -13.27 -3.50
N HIS A 157 13.80 -12.86 -2.23
CA HIS A 157 13.19 -13.64 -1.15
C HIS A 157 11.69 -13.42 -1.13
N GLY A 158 11.25 -12.14 -1.18
CA GLY A 158 9.84 -11.77 -1.18
C GLY A 158 9.55 -10.57 -2.07
N GLN A 159 8.31 -10.45 -2.50
CA GLN A 159 7.79 -9.31 -3.28
C GLN A 159 6.63 -8.69 -2.54
N HIS A 160 6.68 -7.38 -2.29
CA HIS A 160 5.74 -6.62 -1.48
C HIS A 160 5.33 -5.33 -2.17
N ASP A 161 4.31 -4.66 -1.63
CA ASP A 161 3.85 -3.32 -1.98
C ASP A 161 3.59 -3.13 -3.48
N PRO A 162 2.68 -3.90 -4.07
CA PRO A 162 2.35 -3.78 -5.48
C PRO A 162 1.56 -2.53 -5.80
N LEU A 163 1.88 -1.94 -6.93
CA LEU A 163 1.12 -0.87 -7.57
C LEU A 163 0.97 -1.16 -9.05
N ILE A 164 -0.15 -0.76 -9.62
CA ILE A 164 -0.42 -0.97 -11.05
C ILE A 164 -1.24 0.20 -11.59
N GLU A 165 -0.84 0.72 -12.75
CA GLU A 165 -1.56 1.78 -13.45
C GLU A 165 -1.69 1.49 -14.94
N VAL A 166 -2.68 2.08 -15.55
CA VAL A 166 -2.85 2.11 -17.01
C VAL A 166 -2.56 3.51 -17.51
N VAL A 167 -1.65 3.63 -18.46
CA VAL A 167 -1.33 4.88 -19.12
C VAL A 167 -2.54 5.34 -19.94
N PRO A 168 -3.16 6.48 -19.66
CA PRO A 168 -4.47 6.83 -20.22
C PRO A 168 -4.51 6.92 -21.74
N GLN A 169 -3.46 7.42 -22.40
CA GLN A 169 -3.46 7.62 -23.84
C GLN A 169 -3.01 6.40 -24.63
N THR A 170 -2.23 5.50 -24.05
CA THR A 170 -1.64 4.37 -24.79
C THR A 170 -2.25 3.02 -24.43
N GLY A 171 -2.88 2.89 -23.25
CA GLY A 171 -3.35 1.61 -22.72
C GLY A 171 -2.22 0.69 -22.26
N GLU A 172 -0.96 1.17 -22.23
CA GLU A 172 0.14 0.44 -21.63
C GLU A 172 -0.09 0.28 -20.12
N VAL A 173 0.36 -0.81 -19.56
CA VAL A 173 0.19 -1.10 -18.13
C VAL A 173 1.55 -1.05 -17.45
N TYR A 174 1.66 -0.21 -16.43
CA TYR A 174 2.85 -0.05 -15.63
C TYR A 174 2.64 -0.66 -14.26
N ALA A 175 3.69 -1.30 -13.72
CA ALA A 175 3.67 -1.90 -12.39
C ALA A 175 4.95 -1.53 -11.64
N VAL A 176 4.77 -1.22 -10.35
CA VAL A 176 5.84 -0.97 -9.38
C VAL A 176 5.64 -1.90 -8.20
N TRP A 177 6.72 -2.43 -7.64
CA TRP A 177 6.69 -3.26 -6.45
C TRP A 177 8.07 -3.32 -5.79
N MET A 178 8.14 -3.84 -4.59
CA MET A 178 9.41 -4.17 -3.95
C MET A 178 9.83 -5.61 -4.27
N ASN A 179 11.10 -5.80 -4.62
CA ASN A 179 11.81 -7.07 -4.52
C ASN A 179 12.71 -6.99 -3.28
N ASP A 180 12.36 -7.69 -2.21
CA ASP A 180 12.90 -7.40 -0.88
C ASP A 180 12.62 -5.90 -0.56
N PHE A 181 13.63 -5.07 -0.31
CA PHE A 181 13.48 -3.60 -0.18
C PHE A 181 14.01 -2.83 -1.39
N ASP A 182 14.00 -3.42 -2.55
CA ASP A 182 14.46 -2.80 -3.80
C ASP A 182 13.25 -2.48 -4.69
N ILE A 183 12.97 -1.22 -4.93
CA ILE A 183 11.85 -0.79 -5.77
C ILE A 183 12.13 -1.11 -7.24
N HIS A 184 11.20 -1.81 -7.87
CA HIS A 184 11.28 -2.23 -9.26
C HIS A 184 10.09 -1.74 -10.09
N PHE A 185 10.35 -1.48 -11.36
CA PHE A 185 9.38 -1.08 -12.36
C PHE A 185 9.36 -2.07 -13.53
N SER A 186 8.19 -2.30 -14.10
CA SER A 186 8.00 -3.06 -15.34
C SER A 186 6.80 -2.53 -16.09
N LYS A 187 6.81 -2.66 -17.43
CA LYS A 187 5.73 -2.21 -18.30
C LYS A 187 5.26 -3.30 -19.26
N SER A 188 3.99 -3.25 -19.61
CA SER A 188 3.34 -4.14 -20.57
C SER A 188 2.63 -3.35 -21.66
N PRO A 189 2.99 -3.56 -22.95
CA PRO A 189 2.35 -2.89 -24.07
C PRO A 189 1.10 -3.62 -24.60
N ASP A 190 0.70 -4.73 -24.00
CA ASP A 190 -0.29 -5.65 -24.57
C ASP A 190 -1.33 -6.13 -23.55
N HIS A 191 -1.78 -5.22 -22.68
CA HIS A 191 -2.76 -5.46 -21.61
C HIS A 191 -2.32 -6.56 -20.65
N GLY A 192 -1.07 -6.46 -20.20
CA GLY A 192 -0.49 -7.36 -19.21
C GLY A 192 -0.19 -8.77 -19.71
N LYS A 193 -0.20 -9.09 -21.00
CA LYS A 193 0.14 -10.44 -21.51
C LYS A 193 1.63 -10.69 -21.46
N THR A 194 2.44 -9.68 -21.84
CA THR A 194 3.90 -9.71 -21.73
C THR A 194 4.38 -8.51 -20.95
N TRP A 195 5.50 -8.66 -20.25
CA TRP A 195 6.09 -7.62 -19.40
C TRP A 195 7.56 -7.43 -19.74
N SER A 196 8.02 -6.21 -19.66
CA SER A 196 9.46 -5.91 -19.76
C SER A 196 10.22 -6.61 -18.63
N THR A 197 11.52 -6.78 -18.79
CA THR A 197 12.37 -7.19 -17.68
C THR A 197 12.30 -6.11 -16.59
N PRO A 198 12.00 -6.46 -15.33
CA PRO A 198 11.97 -5.48 -14.25
C PRO A 198 13.29 -4.75 -14.10
N VAL A 199 13.22 -3.44 -13.94
CA VAL A 199 14.39 -2.57 -13.72
C VAL A 199 14.32 -1.96 -12.33
N PRO A 200 15.45 -1.85 -11.59
CA PRO A 200 15.49 -1.14 -10.32
C PRO A 200 15.38 0.36 -10.54
N VAL A 201 14.60 1.04 -9.70
CA VAL A 201 14.38 2.49 -9.82
C VAL A 201 14.95 3.29 -8.64
N TYR A 202 15.45 2.62 -7.61
CA TYR A 202 15.92 3.24 -6.35
C TYR A 202 17.35 3.86 -6.43
N GLY A 203 18.07 3.67 -7.52
CA GLY A 203 19.40 4.28 -7.74
C GLY A 203 20.42 3.94 -6.66
N ASN A 204 20.92 4.96 -5.94
CA ASN A 204 21.89 4.81 -4.85
C ASN A 204 21.26 4.81 -3.44
N VAL A 205 19.96 4.81 -3.33
CA VAL A 205 19.26 4.68 -2.04
C VAL A 205 19.47 3.26 -1.54
N ALA A 206 19.85 3.10 -0.28
CA ALA A 206 20.29 1.80 0.23
C ALA A 206 19.18 0.76 0.32
N TRP A 207 17.96 1.22 0.55
CA TRP A 207 16.71 0.45 0.45
C TRP A 207 15.52 1.43 0.28
N GLY A 208 14.37 0.93 -0.16
CA GLY A 208 13.15 1.71 -0.26
C GLY A 208 11.94 0.88 0.08
N ASP A 209 10.94 1.52 0.67
CA ASP A 209 9.72 0.92 1.18
C ASP A 209 8.51 1.77 0.78
N LYS A 210 7.32 1.19 0.79
CA LYS A 210 6.06 1.88 0.55
C LYS A 210 6.07 2.73 -0.73
N PRO A 211 6.36 2.16 -1.90
CA PRO A 211 6.31 2.92 -3.13
C PRO A 211 4.89 3.42 -3.41
N ASN A 212 4.81 4.57 -4.07
CA ASN A 212 3.62 5.08 -4.72
C ASN A 212 4.04 5.70 -6.05
N PHE A 213 3.20 5.62 -7.09
CA PHE A 213 3.60 6.18 -8.37
C PHE A 213 2.44 6.78 -9.16
N ALA A 214 2.78 7.63 -10.13
CA ALA A 214 1.89 8.15 -11.14
C ALA A 214 2.62 8.37 -12.45
N THR A 215 1.85 8.41 -13.54
CA THR A 215 2.36 8.69 -14.88
C THR A 215 1.72 9.92 -15.48
N SER A 216 2.42 10.57 -16.43
CA SER A 216 1.78 11.50 -17.36
C SER A 216 0.76 10.76 -18.22
N ALA A 217 -0.17 11.50 -18.82
CA ALA A 217 -1.23 10.92 -19.64
C ALA A 217 -0.70 10.09 -20.84
N ASP A 218 0.46 10.45 -21.38
CA ASP A 218 1.16 9.73 -22.47
C ASP A 218 2.15 8.66 -21.97
N GLY A 219 2.37 8.58 -20.63
CA GLY A 219 3.24 7.61 -19.99
C GLY A 219 4.74 7.90 -20.13
N GLN A 220 5.14 9.05 -20.70
CA GLN A 220 6.55 9.38 -20.85
C GLN A 220 7.18 9.74 -19.49
N ASP A 221 6.45 10.51 -18.67
CA ASP A 221 6.90 10.87 -17.34
C ASP A 221 6.35 9.87 -16.32
N VAL A 222 7.22 9.31 -15.50
CA VAL A 222 6.88 8.39 -14.43
C VAL A 222 7.56 8.84 -13.16
N TYR A 223 6.79 9.00 -12.09
CA TYR A 223 7.27 9.41 -10.78
C TYR A 223 6.96 8.31 -9.76
N VAL A 224 7.99 7.72 -9.19
CA VAL A 224 7.86 6.72 -8.10
C VAL A 224 8.39 7.34 -6.83
N LEU A 225 7.50 7.53 -5.85
CA LEU A 225 7.87 8.04 -4.54
C LEU A 225 7.91 6.89 -3.54
N TYR A 226 8.92 6.88 -2.68
CA TYR A 226 9.11 5.82 -1.69
C TYR A 226 9.88 6.36 -0.49
N ASN A 227 9.71 5.79 0.69
CA ASN A 227 10.52 6.12 1.83
C ASN A 227 11.83 5.34 1.82
N GLY A 228 12.89 6.02 2.21
CA GLY A 228 14.25 5.48 2.24
C GLY A 228 14.76 5.26 3.67
N PRO A 229 16.03 4.81 3.81
CA PRO A 229 16.57 4.29 5.06
C PRO A 229 16.85 5.35 6.13
N THR A 230 16.97 6.61 5.75
CA THR A 230 17.42 7.67 6.68
C THR A 230 16.20 8.33 7.32
N GLY A 231 15.74 7.78 8.45
CA GLY A 231 14.63 8.37 9.22
C GLY A 231 13.29 8.41 8.49
N GLY A 232 13.10 7.56 7.47
CA GLY A 232 11.87 7.55 6.67
C GLY A 232 11.76 8.72 5.70
N ASP A 233 12.88 9.23 5.20
CA ASP A 233 12.84 10.26 4.15
C ASP A 233 12.20 9.74 2.87
N VAL A 234 11.36 10.54 2.25
CA VAL A 234 10.78 10.23 0.94
C VAL A 234 11.74 10.65 -0.17
N HIS A 235 11.96 9.73 -1.07
CA HIS A 235 12.68 9.90 -2.32
C HIS A 235 11.73 9.80 -3.51
N ALA A 236 12.06 10.46 -4.61
CA ALA A 236 11.41 10.31 -5.90
C ALA A 236 12.39 9.70 -6.90
N ALA A 237 12.03 8.59 -7.52
CA ALA A 237 12.64 8.11 -8.74
C ALA A 237 11.82 8.64 -9.91
N ILE A 238 12.49 9.27 -10.87
CA ILE A 238 11.87 10.02 -11.95
C ILE A 238 12.38 9.51 -13.28
N SER A 239 11.47 9.24 -14.20
CA SER A 239 11.76 8.90 -15.59
C SER A 239 11.03 9.85 -16.52
N HIS A 240 11.68 10.25 -17.62
CA HIS A 240 11.10 11.05 -18.71
C HIS A 240 11.11 10.29 -20.04
N ASP A 241 11.29 8.97 -20.00
CA ASP A 241 11.38 8.09 -21.17
C ASP A 241 10.62 6.76 -20.95
N ALA A 242 9.44 6.87 -20.33
CA ALA A 242 8.54 5.74 -20.07
C ALA A 242 9.20 4.63 -19.23
N GLY A 243 10.06 4.99 -18.27
CA GLY A 243 10.70 4.06 -17.35
C GLY A 243 11.96 3.38 -17.89
N ASP A 244 12.54 3.86 -19.01
CA ASP A 244 13.76 3.30 -19.57
C ASP A 244 15.02 3.77 -18.80
N THR A 245 15.04 5.05 -18.34
CA THR A 245 16.09 5.59 -17.47
C THR A 245 15.50 6.33 -16.27
N TRP A 246 16.26 6.40 -15.17
CA TRP A 246 15.78 6.92 -13.88
C TRP A 246 16.82 7.84 -13.23
N GLU A 247 16.32 8.94 -12.65
CA GLU A 247 17.08 9.79 -11.73
C GLU A 247 16.41 9.81 -10.36
N GLN A 248 17.14 10.16 -9.29
CA GLN A 248 16.63 10.24 -7.92
C GLN A 248 16.75 11.63 -7.35
N VAL A 249 15.69 12.03 -6.66
CA VAL A 249 15.64 13.27 -5.89
C VAL A 249 15.13 12.98 -4.49
N ARG A 250 15.77 13.53 -3.46
CA ARG A 250 15.25 13.47 -2.09
C ARG A 250 14.18 14.54 -1.93
N VAL A 251 12.97 14.12 -1.55
CA VAL A 251 11.80 14.99 -1.42
C VAL A 251 11.72 15.59 -0.03
N THR A 252 11.87 14.78 1.02
CA THR A 252 11.83 15.22 2.41
C THR A 252 13.22 15.28 3.03
N ASN A 253 13.41 16.14 4.02
CA ASN A 253 14.71 16.33 4.67
C ASN A 253 14.54 16.91 6.09
N ASP A 254 13.70 16.30 6.90
CA ASP A 254 13.50 16.67 8.29
C ASP A 254 13.78 15.47 9.24
N GLU A 255 13.41 15.58 10.51
CA GLU A 255 13.61 14.52 11.50
C GLU A 255 12.36 13.64 11.70
N ARG A 256 11.31 13.83 10.87
CA ARG A 256 10.09 13.04 10.95
C ARG A 256 10.16 11.84 10.02
N TYR A 257 9.44 10.79 10.39
CA TYR A 257 9.23 9.65 9.50
C TYR A 257 8.06 9.94 8.56
N HIS A 258 8.27 9.80 7.27
CA HIS A 258 7.29 10.08 6.23
C HIS A 258 6.90 8.83 5.46
N PHE A 259 5.62 8.75 5.06
CA PHE A 259 5.15 7.80 4.06
C PHE A 259 4.43 8.53 2.93
N ALA A 260 4.74 8.16 1.68
CA ALA A 260 3.99 8.58 0.50
C ALA A 260 2.81 7.63 0.26
N TYR A 261 1.62 8.19 -0.03
CA TYR A 261 0.41 7.39 -0.24
C TYR A 261 -0.32 7.68 -1.54
N GLY A 262 -0.25 8.87 -2.07
CA GLY A 262 -0.91 9.26 -3.30
C GLY A 262 0.00 10.14 -4.14
N THR A 263 0.07 9.85 -5.43
CA THR A 263 0.81 10.68 -6.40
C THR A 263 -0.07 10.92 -7.62
N ALA A 264 0.01 12.10 -8.21
CA ALA A 264 -0.68 12.45 -9.44
C ALA A 264 0.21 13.36 -10.30
N VAL A 265 0.15 13.15 -11.61
CA VAL A 265 0.69 14.08 -12.62
C VAL A 265 -0.49 14.80 -13.23
N LEU A 266 -0.57 16.12 -13.01
CA LEU A 266 -1.69 16.95 -13.45
C LEU A 266 -1.55 17.31 -14.93
N PRO A 267 -2.64 17.75 -15.60
CA PRO A 267 -2.62 18.10 -17.01
C PRO A 267 -1.64 19.21 -17.39
N ASP A 268 -1.29 20.08 -16.45
CA ASP A 268 -0.30 21.16 -16.63
C ASP A 268 1.17 20.70 -16.41
N GLY A 269 1.37 19.40 -16.11
CA GLY A 269 2.68 18.79 -15.82
C GLY A 269 3.12 18.93 -14.37
N ARG A 270 2.35 19.56 -13.49
CA ARG A 270 2.61 19.59 -12.06
C ARG A 270 2.50 18.20 -11.46
N VAL A 271 3.44 17.84 -10.61
CA VAL A 271 3.40 16.60 -9.84
C VAL A 271 2.96 16.91 -8.42
N VAL A 272 2.01 16.14 -7.91
CA VAL A 272 1.51 16.28 -6.53
C VAL A 272 1.63 14.94 -5.83
N SER A 273 2.18 14.94 -4.62
CA SER A 273 2.27 13.78 -3.74
C SER A 273 1.69 14.08 -2.37
N THR A 274 0.91 13.16 -1.85
CA THR A 274 0.36 13.23 -0.50
C THR A 274 1.13 12.31 0.43
N GLN A 275 1.44 12.81 1.61
CA GLN A 275 2.24 12.10 2.60
C GLN A 275 1.66 12.32 4.00
N ASN A 276 1.87 11.36 4.88
CA ASN A 276 1.78 11.63 6.31
C ASN A 276 3.17 11.63 6.95
N SER A 277 3.29 12.25 8.12
CA SER A 277 4.50 12.14 8.94
C SER A 277 4.18 12.09 10.43
N PHE A 278 5.04 11.41 11.17
CA PHE A 278 4.97 11.25 12.63
C PHE A 278 6.38 11.15 13.21
N THR A 279 6.50 11.13 14.54
CA THR A 279 7.75 10.81 15.21
C THR A 279 7.85 9.30 15.37
N TYR A 280 8.87 8.70 14.76
CA TYR A 280 9.13 7.26 14.92
C TYR A 280 9.95 7.02 16.18
N SER A 281 9.48 6.16 17.08
CA SER A 281 10.11 5.92 18.37
C SER A 281 10.67 4.50 18.55
N GLY A 282 10.60 3.66 17.51
CA GLY A 282 11.19 2.32 17.53
C GLY A 282 10.36 1.26 16.80
N PRO A 283 10.78 -0.01 16.85
CA PRO A 283 10.14 -1.11 16.14
C PRO A 283 8.69 -1.33 16.60
N ALA A 284 7.93 -2.04 15.79
CA ALA A 284 6.55 -2.44 16.07
C ALA A 284 5.56 -1.26 16.19
N SER A 285 5.51 -0.40 15.17
CA SER A 285 4.53 0.69 15.07
C SER A 285 4.61 1.75 16.17
N ALA A 286 5.78 1.99 16.71
CA ALA A 286 5.98 3.00 17.74
C ALA A 286 6.00 4.41 17.16
N ALA A 287 4.85 4.88 16.67
CA ALA A 287 4.66 6.26 16.29
C ALA A 287 4.29 7.11 17.51
N GLU A 288 4.87 8.29 17.64
CA GLU A 288 4.61 9.25 18.70
C GLU A 288 4.24 10.62 18.15
N GLY A 289 3.45 11.35 18.94
CA GLY A 289 3.06 12.73 18.68
C GLY A 289 1.99 12.86 17.58
N PRO A 290 1.74 14.08 17.13
CA PRO A 290 0.74 14.32 16.11
C PRO A 290 1.19 13.77 14.75
N VAL A 291 0.21 13.27 13.99
CA VAL A 291 0.36 12.93 12.57
C VAL A 291 0.09 14.17 11.75
N LEU A 292 1.05 14.60 10.94
CA LEU A 292 0.88 15.68 9.99
C LEU A 292 0.48 15.11 8.62
N GLN A 293 -0.49 15.74 7.98
CA GLN A 293 -0.87 15.45 6.59
C GLN A 293 -0.23 16.50 5.69
N HIS A 294 0.57 16.03 4.74
CA HIS A 294 1.35 16.86 3.84
C HIS A 294 0.91 16.72 2.40
N VAL A 295 1.11 17.80 1.65
CA VAL A 295 1.13 17.79 0.19
C VAL A 295 2.48 18.30 -0.26
N TYR A 296 3.21 17.49 -0.98
CA TYR A 296 4.41 17.88 -1.69
C TYR A 296 4.09 18.07 -3.17
N SER A 297 4.67 19.08 -3.78
CA SER A 297 4.41 19.36 -5.19
C SER A 297 5.63 19.90 -5.90
N SER A 298 5.76 19.56 -7.19
CA SER A 298 6.80 20.01 -8.08
C SER A 298 6.19 20.67 -9.32
N ASP A 299 6.69 21.85 -9.69
CA ASP A 299 6.35 22.57 -10.93
C ASP A 299 7.51 22.47 -11.97
N ASP A 300 8.55 21.66 -11.72
CA ASP A 300 9.77 21.58 -12.52
C ASP A 300 10.20 20.13 -12.81
N GLU A 301 9.22 19.27 -13.12
CA GLU A 301 9.43 17.88 -13.51
C GLU A 301 10.06 17.03 -12.37
N GLY A 302 9.75 17.32 -11.11
CA GLY A 302 10.24 16.59 -9.95
C GLY A 302 11.62 17.00 -9.45
N LYS A 303 12.27 18.00 -10.03
CA LYS A 303 13.63 18.44 -9.65
C LYS A 303 13.66 19.12 -8.30
N THR A 304 12.62 19.92 -8.00
CA THR A 304 12.44 20.56 -6.67
C THR A 304 11.01 20.37 -6.17
N TRP A 305 10.86 20.28 -4.86
CA TRP A 305 9.59 20.03 -4.21
C TRP A 305 9.26 21.11 -3.18
N SER A 306 8.00 21.52 -3.18
CA SER A 306 7.42 22.45 -2.20
C SER A 306 6.48 21.69 -1.28
N GLU A 307 6.53 21.98 0.01
CA GLU A 307 5.72 21.35 1.04
C GLU A 307 4.58 22.26 1.50
N ALA A 308 3.42 21.66 1.78
CA ALA A 308 2.32 22.27 2.53
C ALA A 308 1.78 21.27 3.56
N VAL A 309 1.79 21.63 4.85
CA VAL A 309 1.05 20.88 5.88
C VAL A 309 -0.41 21.30 5.79
N ILE A 310 -1.28 20.38 5.43
CA ILE A 310 -2.71 20.66 5.23
C ILE A 310 -3.57 20.32 6.44
N ASP A 311 -3.11 19.43 7.31
CA ASP A 311 -3.79 19.09 8.56
C ASP A 311 -2.83 18.54 9.62
N THR A 312 -3.27 18.60 10.87
CA THR A 312 -2.60 17.99 12.01
C THR A 312 -3.65 17.21 12.81
N LEU A 313 -3.38 15.95 13.02
CA LEU A 313 -4.27 15.01 13.73
C LEU A 313 -3.48 14.28 14.82
N GLU A 314 -4.19 13.67 15.73
CA GLU A 314 -3.60 12.85 16.77
C GLU A 314 -3.57 11.37 16.34
N LEU A 315 -2.65 10.62 16.91
CA LEU A 315 -2.67 9.16 16.85
C LEU A 315 -3.97 8.66 17.52
N GLY A 316 -4.56 7.63 16.93
CA GLY A 316 -5.78 7.04 17.45
C GLY A 316 -5.57 6.19 18.69
N THR A 317 -6.62 5.50 19.09
CA THR A 317 -6.65 4.61 20.25
C THR A 317 -5.56 3.55 20.15
N VAL A 318 -4.76 3.43 21.21
CA VAL A 318 -3.73 2.39 21.30
C VAL A 318 -4.36 1.01 21.28
N CYS A 319 -3.87 0.11 20.46
CA CYS A 319 -4.39 -1.24 20.35
C CYS A 319 -4.01 -2.11 21.53
N THR A 320 -5.04 -2.64 22.18
CA THR A 320 -4.90 -3.62 23.26
C THR A 320 -5.60 -4.95 22.98
N SER A 321 -6.26 -5.07 21.82
CA SER A 321 -7.00 -6.26 21.41
C SER A 321 -7.02 -6.43 19.90
N GLU A 322 -7.34 -7.63 19.40
CA GLU A 322 -7.47 -7.96 17.99
C GLU A 322 -8.48 -7.13 17.17
N LEU A 323 -9.39 -6.46 17.84
CA LEU A 323 -10.44 -5.65 17.20
C LEU A 323 -10.13 -4.16 17.21
N CYS A 324 -9.07 -3.76 17.86
CA CYS A 324 -8.61 -2.40 17.89
C CYS A 324 -7.72 -2.12 16.67
N TYR A 325 -7.65 -0.88 16.30
CA TYR A 325 -6.72 -0.43 15.27
C TYR A 325 -6.03 0.85 15.75
N ALA A 326 -4.72 0.80 15.89
CA ALA A 326 -3.90 1.95 16.22
C ALA A 326 -2.52 1.77 15.60
N ASP A 327 -2.38 2.22 14.38
CA ASP A 327 -1.14 2.14 13.65
C ASP A 327 -0.88 3.46 12.91
N PHE A 328 0.36 3.73 12.60
CA PHE A 328 0.74 4.89 11.81
C PHE A 328 0.34 4.77 10.33
N TYR A 329 0.13 3.56 9.82
CA TYR A 329 -0.31 3.32 8.45
C TYR A 329 -1.73 3.77 8.18
N ASP A 330 -2.61 3.69 9.16
CA ASP A 330 -4.03 3.92 8.98
C ASP A 330 -4.43 5.37 8.69
N SER A 331 -3.51 6.31 8.88
CA SER A 331 -3.72 7.73 8.59
C SER A 331 -3.40 8.12 7.14
N GLY A 332 -2.96 7.16 6.33
CA GLY A 332 -2.48 7.39 4.96
C GLY A 332 -3.42 8.23 4.10
N PRO A 333 -2.90 9.30 3.48
CA PRO A 333 -3.69 10.22 2.67
C PRO A 333 -3.79 9.75 1.21
N ALA A 334 -4.89 9.08 0.86
CA ALA A 334 -5.21 8.75 -0.53
C ALA A 334 -5.51 10.02 -1.34
N LEU A 335 -5.03 10.08 -2.57
CA LEU A 335 -5.22 11.18 -3.50
C LEU A 335 -6.07 10.73 -4.69
N ALA A 336 -7.05 11.53 -5.06
CA ALA A 336 -7.74 11.45 -6.34
C ALA A 336 -7.50 12.76 -7.11
N ALA A 337 -7.22 12.63 -8.41
CA ALA A 337 -7.23 13.73 -9.35
C ALA A 337 -8.33 13.47 -10.39
N ASP A 338 -9.02 14.50 -10.83
CA ASP A 338 -9.93 14.42 -11.96
C ASP A 338 -9.24 14.82 -13.28
N GLU A 339 -9.99 14.84 -14.38
CA GLU A 339 -9.44 15.11 -15.71
C GLU A 339 -8.96 16.57 -15.87
N ASP A 340 -9.51 17.51 -15.11
CA ASP A 340 -9.10 18.92 -15.12
C ASP A 340 -7.90 19.21 -14.18
N GLY A 341 -7.51 18.23 -13.36
CA GLY A 341 -6.41 18.33 -12.38
C GLY A 341 -6.86 18.90 -11.04
N ASP A 342 -8.17 18.91 -10.79
CA ASP A 342 -8.72 19.18 -9.47
C ASP A 342 -8.54 17.96 -8.57
N LEU A 343 -8.30 18.21 -7.28
CA LEU A 343 -7.82 17.19 -6.36
C LEU A 343 -8.76 16.98 -5.17
N VAL A 344 -8.87 15.74 -4.75
CA VAL A 344 -9.42 15.38 -3.44
C VAL A 344 -8.43 14.48 -2.70
N ILE A 345 -8.11 14.86 -1.45
CA ILE A 345 -7.33 14.05 -0.53
C ILE A 345 -8.26 13.45 0.54
N VAL A 346 -8.09 12.18 0.83
CA VAL A 346 -8.86 11.45 1.86
C VAL A 346 -7.89 10.78 2.82
N TYR A 347 -8.03 11.06 4.10
CA TYR A 347 -7.12 10.60 5.15
C TYR A 347 -7.85 10.34 6.46
N SER A 348 -7.24 9.62 7.38
CA SER A 348 -7.82 9.38 8.70
C SER A 348 -6.96 9.91 9.84
N GLY A 349 -7.58 10.11 10.99
CA GLY A 349 -6.91 10.49 12.22
C GLY A 349 -7.87 10.82 13.33
N ALA A 350 -7.36 10.86 14.56
CA ALA A 350 -8.12 11.26 15.72
C ALA A 350 -8.08 12.77 15.93
N SER A 351 -9.15 13.36 16.48
CA SER A 351 -9.20 14.77 16.84
C SER A 351 -8.61 15.05 18.24
N GLU A 352 -8.39 14.01 19.02
CA GLU A 352 -7.82 14.04 20.37
C GLU A 352 -6.95 12.81 20.57
N PRO A 353 -5.92 12.85 21.41
CA PRO A 353 -5.07 11.70 21.70
C PRO A 353 -5.90 10.48 22.12
N GLU A 354 -5.55 9.32 21.61
CA GLU A 354 -6.23 8.02 21.86
C GLU A 354 -7.72 7.99 21.48
N GLY A 355 -8.22 9.02 20.79
CA GLY A 355 -9.60 9.10 20.33
C GLY A 355 -9.89 8.17 19.14
N PRO A 356 -11.19 7.94 18.83
CA PRO A 356 -11.55 7.21 17.62
C PRO A 356 -11.17 8.00 16.37
N ARG A 357 -10.64 7.33 15.37
CA ARG A 357 -10.28 7.94 14.10
C ARG A 357 -11.50 8.22 13.26
N THR A 358 -11.45 9.34 12.58
CA THR A 358 -12.44 9.75 11.59
C THR A 358 -11.75 9.89 10.24
N VAL A 359 -12.38 9.40 9.19
CA VAL A 359 -11.95 9.68 7.80
C VAL A 359 -12.45 11.06 7.40
N TYR A 360 -11.53 11.87 6.91
CA TYR A 360 -11.76 13.24 6.43
C TYR A 360 -11.44 13.36 4.94
N GLY A 361 -12.05 14.33 4.30
CA GLY A 361 -11.75 14.74 2.94
C GLY A 361 -11.51 16.24 2.83
N ARG A 362 -10.64 16.65 1.91
CA ARG A 362 -10.41 18.03 1.47
C ARG A 362 -10.29 18.07 -0.04
N SER A 363 -10.62 19.18 -0.66
CA SER A 363 -10.49 19.40 -2.09
C SER A 363 -9.63 20.62 -2.41
N SER A 364 -9.06 20.62 -3.60
CA SER A 364 -8.29 21.73 -4.18
C SER A 364 -8.66 21.87 -5.64
N THR A 365 -8.88 23.11 -6.10
CA THR A 365 -9.15 23.50 -7.50
C THR A 365 -8.02 24.34 -8.09
N ASP A 366 -6.83 24.27 -7.52
CA ASP A 366 -5.67 25.04 -7.95
C ASP A 366 -4.39 24.16 -8.01
N GLY A 367 -4.56 22.87 -8.27
CA GLY A 367 -3.47 21.92 -8.34
C GLY A 367 -2.77 21.68 -7.00
N GLY A 368 -3.51 21.66 -5.90
CA GLY A 368 -2.99 21.36 -4.56
C GLY A 368 -2.32 22.55 -3.86
N ARG A 369 -2.43 23.77 -4.39
CA ARG A 369 -1.83 24.97 -3.77
C ARG A 369 -2.62 25.46 -2.57
N THR A 370 -3.95 25.36 -2.63
CA THR A 370 -4.84 25.63 -1.49
C THR A 370 -5.88 24.52 -1.33
N TRP A 371 -6.34 24.33 -0.11
CA TRP A 371 -7.24 23.24 0.25
C TRP A 371 -8.46 23.73 1.00
N SER A 372 -9.61 23.14 0.72
CA SER A 372 -10.86 23.39 1.44
C SER A 372 -10.74 23.03 2.93
N SER A 373 -11.68 23.47 3.76
CA SER A 373 -11.83 22.93 5.11
C SER A 373 -12.14 21.43 5.07
N ARG A 374 -11.61 20.67 6.05
CA ARG A 374 -11.88 19.23 6.13
C ARG A 374 -13.36 18.91 6.36
N VAL A 375 -13.86 17.89 5.71
CA VAL A 375 -15.21 17.35 5.86
C VAL A 375 -15.12 15.93 6.41
N ALA A 376 -15.88 15.59 7.45
CA ALA A 376 -15.95 14.24 7.97
C ALA A 376 -16.73 13.31 7.01
N LEU A 377 -16.11 12.22 6.61
CA LEU A 377 -16.67 11.25 5.65
C LEU A 377 -17.18 9.97 6.35
N SER A 378 -16.63 9.63 7.51
CA SER A 378 -17.07 8.53 8.36
C SER A 378 -17.89 9.02 9.56
N PRO A 379 -18.65 8.14 10.24
CA PRO A 379 -19.41 8.52 11.42
C PRO A 379 -18.50 8.90 12.60
N SER A 380 -18.91 9.91 13.36
CA SER A 380 -18.22 10.28 14.60
C SER A 380 -18.28 9.15 15.64
N GLY A 381 -17.20 8.98 16.40
CA GLY A 381 -17.11 8.02 17.50
C GLY A 381 -16.94 6.56 17.06
N VAL A 382 -16.65 6.34 15.78
CA VAL A 382 -16.38 5.00 15.23
C VAL A 382 -15.00 5.03 14.61
N ASN A 383 -14.13 4.06 14.93
CA ASN A 383 -12.85 3.93 14.27
C ASN A 383 -13.03 3.68 12.77
N ALA A 384 -12.40 4.51 11.97
CA ALA A 384 -12.40 4.46 10.52
C ALA A 384 -11.00 4.76 9.97
N ALA A 385 -10.59 4.01 8.95
CA ALA A 385 -9.25 4.07 8.38
C ALA A 385 -9.24 3.52 6.93
N PHE A 386 -8.07 3.41 6.31
CA PHE A 386 -7.85 2.78 5.01
C PHE A 386 -8.72 3.36 3.91
N ALA A 387 -8.54 4.63 3.67
CA ALA A 387 -9.21 5.30 2.58
C ALA A 387 -8.50 5.01 1.25
N ALA A 388 -9.30 4.79 0.21
CA ALA A 388 -8.86 4.82 -1.18
C ALA A 388 -9.72 5.80 -1.95
N ALA A 389 -9.13 6.45 -2.95
CA ALA A 389 -9.80 7.49 -3.74
C ALA A 389 -9.42 7.38 -5.22
N ALA A 390 -10.38 7.65 -6.11
CA ALA A 390 -10.16 7.76 -7.54
C ALA A 390 -11.03 8.88 -8.13
N GLY A 391 -10.46 9.66 -9.06
CA GLY A 391 -11.18 10.61 -9.88
C GLY A 391 -11.73 9.97 -11.16
N PHE A 392 -12.75 10.60 -11.75
CA PHE A 392 -13.32 10.17 -13.01
C PHE A 392 -14.10 11.31 -13.67
N GLY A 393 -13.70 11.71 -14.88
CA GLY A 393 -14.29 12.86 -15.57
C GLY A 393 -14.14 14.13 -14.74
N ASP A 394 -15.03 15.09 -14.94
CA ASP A 394 -15.03 16.35 -14.22
C ASP A 394 -15.71 16.20 -12.86
N ASP A 395 -15.09 16.71 -11.81
CA ASP A 395 -15.64 16.82 -10.44
C ASP A 395 -16.09 15.50 -9.78
N THR A 396 -15.96 14.36 -10.47
CA THR A 396 -16.47 13.09 -9.95
C THR A 396 -15.41 12.34 -9.17
N ILE A 397 -15.64 12.16 -7.87
CA ILE A 397 -14.75 11.45 -6.95
C ILE A 397 -15.43 10.20 -6.40
N ARG A 398 -14.71 9.10 -6.38
CA ARG A 398 -15.08 7.81 -5.80
C ARG A 398 -14.15 7.52 -4.64
N ILE A 399 -14.71 7.15 -3.49
CA ILE A 399 -13.92 6.75 -2.34
C ILE A 399 -14.49 5.48 -1.70
N TYR A 400 -13.62 4.76 -1.04
CA TYR A 400 -14.04 3.89 0.04
C TYR A 400 -13.18 4.12 1.28
N PHE A 401 -13.66 3.66 2.40
CA PHE A 401 -12.92 3.55 3.66
C PHE A 401 -13.46 2.36 4.45
N ALA A 402 -12.66 1.86 5.37
CA ALA A 402 -13.11 0.83 6.31
C ALA A 402 -13.51 1.46 7.65
N ASP A 403 -14.55 0.94 8.30
CA ASP A 403 -14.89 1.31 9.68
C ASP A 403 -15.55 0.18 10.48
N GLN A 404 -15.62 0.38 11.79
CA GLN A 404 -16.13 -0.58 12.77
C GLN A 404 -17.59 -0.32 13.19
N ARG A 405 -18.38 0.48 12.48
CA ARG A 405 -19.78 0.78 12.88
C ARG A 405 -20.69 -0.44 12.99
N THR A 406 -20.30 -1.56 12.41
CA THR A 406 -21.02 -2.84 12.53
C THR A 406 -20.44 -3.76 13.59
N GLY A 407 -19.50 -3.29 14.40
CA GLY A 407 -18.75 -4.08 15.38
C GLY A 407 -17.58 -4.86 14.79
N ARG A 408 -17.35 -4.75 13.48
CA ARG A 408 -16.23 -5.33 12.73
C ARG A 408 -15.84 -4.39 11.61
N TRP A 409 -14.61 -4.48 11.13
CA TRP A 409 -14.16 -3.73 9.98
C TRP A 409 -14.96 -4.15 8.73
N ASN A 410 -15.58 -3.18 8.08
CA ASN A 410 -16.26 -3.33 6.81
C ASN A 410 -15.96 -2.13 5.92
N VAL A 411 -15.97 -2.35 4.61
CA VAL A 411 -15.68 -1.34 3.60
C VAL A 411 -16.96 -0.60 3.20
N TRP A 412 -16.87 0.71 3.19
CA TRP A 412 -17.97 1.63 2.90
C TRP A 412 -17.59 2.55 1.75
N TYR A 413 -18.42 2.59 0.75
CA TYR A 413 -18.27 3.41 -0.44
C TYR A 413 -19.07 4.69 -0.35
N ARG A 414 -18.53 5.77 -0.89
CA ARG A 414 -19.20 7.05 -1.14
C ARG A 414 -18.72 7.62 -2.47
N SER A 415 -19.53 8.50 -3.06
CA SER A 415 -19.16 9.28 -4.24
C SER A 415 -19.59 10.74 -4.10
N SER A 416 -18.89 11.59 -4.81
CA SER A 416 -19.18 12.99 -5.01
C SER A 416 -19.26 13.29 -6.51
N GLN A 417 -20.03 14.28 -6.91
CA GLN A 417 -20.13 14.83 -8.27
C GLN A 417 -19.88 16.34 -8.27
N ASP A 418 -19.27 16.85 -7.22
CA ASP A 418 -18.99 18.27 -6.99
C ASP A 418 -17.69 18.43 -6.21
N LEU A 419 -16.67 17.67 -6.62
CA LEU A 419 -15.31 17.68 -6.07
C LEU A 419 -15.29 17.56 -4.54
N GLY A 420 -16.12 16.70 -3.96
CA GLY A 420 -16.18 16.47 -2.52
C GLY A 420 -16.94 17.53 -1.72
N ALA A 421 -17.61 18.49 -2.35
CA ALA A 421 -18.46 19.45 -1.65
C ALA A 421 -19.68 18.77 -1.02
N THR A 422 -20.26 17.80 -1.72
CA THR A 422 -21.31 16.92 -1.18
C THR A 422 -21.01 15.44 -1.48
N TRP A 423 -21.49 14.56 -0.61
CA TRP A 423 -21.23 13.13 -0.70
C TRP A 423 -22.51 12.32 -0.58
N THR A 424 -22.62 11.27 -1.39
CA THR A 424 -23.69 10.27 -1.23
C THR A 424 -23.67 9.64 0.15
N ALA A 425 -24.79 9.05 0.58
CA ALA A 425 -24.81 8.23 1.78
C ALA A 425 -23.85 7.03 1.64
N ALA A 426 -23.16 6.68 2.73
CA ALA A 426 -22.22 5.57 2.72
C ALA A 426 -22.93 4.23 2.44
N VAL A 427 -22.45 3.49 1.45
CA VAL A 427 -22.94 2.17 1.07
C VAL A 427 -21.95 1.11 1.51
N LYS A 428 -22.40 0.14 2.31
CA LYS A 428 -21.55 -0.99 2.71
C LYS A 428 -21.35 -1.94 1.53
N ILE A 429 -20.12 -2.08 1.06
CA ILE A 429 -19.75 -2.88 -0.12
C ILE A 429 -19.05 -4.20 0.23
N SER A 430 -18.60 -4.38 1.48
CA SER A 430 -18.18 -5.66 2.02
C SER A 430 -19.28 -6.26 2.88
N ASP A 431 -19.31 -7.59 3.03
CA ASP A 431 -20.23 -8.26 3.96
C ASP A 431 -19.52 -9.21 4.93
N ALA A 432 -18.23 -8.93 5.16
CA ALA A 432 -17.38 -9.70 6.03
C ALA A 432 -18.01 -9.92 7.41
N THR A 433 -18.17 -11.18 7.78
CA THR A 433 -18.56 -11.57 9.13
C THR A 433 -17.39 -11.54 10.07
N SER A 434 -16.21 -11.59 9.51
CA SER A 434 -14.93 -11.66 10.18
C SER A 434 -14.00 -10.49 9.83
N GLY A 435 -14.48 -9.44 9.15
CA GLY A 435 -13.68 -8.27 8.79
C GLY A 435 -12.82 -7.81 9.97
N THR A 436 -11.65 -8.38 10.09
CA THR A 436 -10.75 -8.21 11.23
C THR A 436 -9.56 -7.46 10.73
N ALA A 437 -9.23 -6.36 11.37
CA ALA A 437 -7.91 -5.80 11.24
C ALA A 437 -6.90 -6.87 11.59
N TYR A 438 -5.85 -6.94 10.82
CA TYR A 438 -4.77 -7.85 11.05
C TYR A 438 -3.76 -7.24 12.03
N LYS A 439 -3.26 -8.04 12.97
CA LYS A 439 -2.18 -7.66 13.86
C LYS A 439 -1.24 -8.83 14.06
N ASN A 440 0.03 -8.68 13.83
CA ASN A 440 1.02 -9.71 14.09
C ASN A 440 1.44 -9.75 15.58
N ALA A 441 2.19 -10.77 15.97
CA ALA A 441 2.66 -10.95 17.34
C ALA A 441 3.61 -9.83 17.81
N LYS A 442 4.15 -9.03 16.90
CA LYS A 442 5.03 -7.89 17.19
C LYS A 442 4.27 -6.58 17.38
N GLY A 443 2.97 -6.57 17.15
CA GLY A 443 2.13 -5.40 17.38
C GLY A 443 1.72 -4.66 16.12
N PHE A 444 2.24 -4.99 14.95
CA PHE A 444 1.77 -4.47 13.69
C PHE A 444 0.29 -4.74 13.50
N ILE A 445 -0.43 -3.73 13.04
CA ILE A 445 -1.85 -3.81 12.79
C ILE A 445 -2.06 -3.45 11.35
N GLU A 446 -2.38 -4.44 10.56
CA GLU A 446 -2.59 -4.31 9.15
C GLU A 446 -4.00 -4.76 8.79
N PHE A 447 -4.56 -4.13 7.79
CA PHE A 447 -5.82 -4.56 7.20
C PHE A 447 -5.50 -5.45 5.99
N TYR A 448 -4.94 -6.62 6.24
CA TYR A 448 -4.40 -7.54 5.23
C TYR A 448 -3.52 -6.86 4.17
N GLY A 449 -2.39 -6.38 4.65
CA GLY A 449 -1.58 -5.47 3.89
C GLY A 449 -2.11 -4.05 4.00
N ASP A 450 -1.25 -3.11 3.96
CA ASP A 450 -1.49 -1.69 4.23
C ASP A 450 -2.33 -1.01 3.16
N TYR A 451 -2.71 -1.75 2.11
CA TYR A 451 -3.28 -1.21 0.91
C TYR A 451 -4.66 -1.77 0.61
N GLY A 452 -5.37 -0.95 -0.08
CA GLY A 452 -6.54 -1.28 -0.83
C GLY A 452 -6.82 -0.12 -1.76
N GLU A 453 -7.36 -0.40 -2.93
CA GLU A 453 -7.52 0.58 -3.98
C GLU A 453 -8.90 0.56 -4.61
N ILE A 454 -9.19 1.63 -5.33
CA ILE A 454 -10.43 1.83 -6.06
C ILE A 454 -10.09 2.35 -7.46
N ALA A 455 -10.77 1.82 -8.47
CA ALA A 455 -10.63 2.27 -9.85
C ALA A 455 -12.01 2.47 -10.51
N VAL A 456 -12.03 3.24 -11.59
CA VAL A 456 -13.24 3.45 -12.40
C VAL A 456 -12.99 2.91 -13.80
N THR A 457 -13.88 2.05 -14.28
CA THR A 457 -13.77 1.41 -15.59
C THR A 457 -14.15 2.38 -16.71
N ASP A 458 -13.85 2.02 -17.96
CA ASP A 458 -14.29 2.70 -19.20
C ASP A 458 -15.78 3.03 -19.25
N GLY A 459 -16.59 2.18 -18.65
CA GLY A 459 -18.04 2.39 -18.50
C GLY A 459 -18.46 3.23 -17.31
N GLY A 460 -17.56 3.91 -16.61
CA GLY A 460 -17.84 4.75 -15.43
C GLY A 460 -18.29 3.95 -14.20
N LYS A 461 -17.96 2.65 -14.13
CA LYS A 461 -18.32 1.77 -13.01
C LYS A 461 -17.17 1.65 -12.04
N THR A 462 -17.45 1.81 -10.77
CA THR A 462 -16.48 1.63 -9.69
C THR A 462 -16.17 0.15 -9.47
N ILE A 463 -14.92 -0.14 -9.28
CA ILE A 463 -14.42 -1.42 -8.75
C ILE A 463 -13.43 -1.14 -7.64
N ALA A 464 -13.55 -1.86 -6.53
CA ALA A 464 -12.72 -1.67 -5.35
C ALA A 464 -12.14 -3.02 -4.90
N VAL A 465 -10.90 -3.00 -4.41
CA VAL A 465 -10.18 -4.14 -3.84
C VAL A 465 -9.73 -3.82 -2.43
N TRP A 466 -9.74 -4.83 -1.57
CA TRP A 466 -9.27 -4.73 -0.18
C TRP A 466 -8.85 -6.09 0.36
N GLY A 467 -8.15 -6.11 1.48
CA GLY A 467 -7.82 -7.32 2.20
C GLY A 467 -8.85 -7.65 3.28
N GLU A 468 -9.16 -8.91 3.50
CA GLU A 468 -9.87 -9.39 4.68
C GLU A 468 -9.50 -10.84 5.02
N GLY A 469 -9.68 -11.20 6.27
CA GLY A 469 -9.43 -12.54 6.74
C GLY A 469 -10.33 -12.98 7.89
N PRO A 470 -10.36 -14.29 8.14
CA PRO A 470 -11.24 -14.90 9.17
C PRO A 470 -10.78 -14.58 10.59
N SER A 471 -9.53 -14.29 10.78
CA SER A 471 -8.93 -13.99 12.08
C SER A 471 -7.61 -13.24 11.89
N TYR A 472 -7.17 -12.67 12.96
CA TYR A 472 -5.92 -12.00 13.18
C TYR A 472 -4.63 -12.76 12.78
N LEU A 473 -4.59 -14.08 12.91
CA LEU A 473 -3.44 -14.93 12.60
C LEU A 473 -3.70 -15.91 11.45
N GLY A 474 -4.90 -15.89 10.88
CA GLY A 474 -5.26 -16.80 9.79
C GLY A 474 -4.81 -16.28 8.43
N PRO A 475 -4.80 -17.16 7.43
CA PRO A 475 -4.62 -16.71 6.06
C PRO A 475 -5.69 -15.70 5.66
N GLY A 476 -5.25 -14.62 5.00
CA GLY A 476 -6.11 -13.60 4.45
C GLY A 476 -6.46 -13.83 2.98
N GLY A 477 -7.20 -12.91 2.44
CA GLY A 477 -7.54 -12.92 1.03
C GLY A 477 -7.79 -11.52 0.50
N VAL A 478 -7.51 -11.35 -0.76
CA VAL A 478 -7.89 -10.16 -1.53
C VAL A 478 -9.33 -10.32 -1.98
N TRP A 479 -10.14 -9.33 -1.64
CA TRP A 479 -11.54 -9.23 -1.99
C TRP A 479 -11.80 -8.07 -2.94
N PHE A 480 -12.83 -8.16 -3.73
CA PHE A 480 -13.28 -7.07 -4.59
C PHE A 480 -14.79 -7.00 -4.68
N ASN A 481 -15.29 -5.83 -4.98
CA ASN A 481 -16.67 -5.60 -5.38
C ASN A 481 -16.72 -4.57 -6.51
N ARG A 482 -17.78 -4.60 -7.31
CA ARG A 482 -17.96 -3.67 -8.41
C ARG A 482 -19.40 -3.18 -8.52
N GLU A 483 -19.58 -1.98 -9.06
CA GLU A 483 -20.89 -1.49 -9.49
C GLU A 483 -21.42 -2.30 -10.69
N ARG A 484 -22.74 -2.43 -10.76
CA ARG A 484 -23.45 -3.14 -11.85
C ARG A 484 -23.65 -2.28 -13.08
#